data_4a06b17bf6169dd61443b86f2b267af0
#
_entry.id   4a06b17bf6169dd61443b86f2b267af0
#
_cell.length_a   1.000
_cell.length_b   1.000
_cell.length_c   1.000
_cell.angle_alpha   90.00
_cell.angle_beta   90.00
_cell.angle_gamma   90.00
#
_symmetry.space_group_name_H-M   'P 1'
#
loop_
_entity.id
_entity.type
_entity.pdbx_description
1 polymer ?
#
loop_
_entity_poly.entity_id
_entity_poly.type
_entity_poly.pdbx_seq_one_letter_code
_entity_poly.pdbx_strand_id
1 'polypeptide(L)'
;MIYLKAFLDENLGDDLFVQIVAQRYLNSEFLLFASDEYPVNFGDNVHFIFSKDSYTKLKQKIKLYNNRRKSGLQRKCFPVFFRPDHKEERTIIKHADVNIYVIGSGFMEGGKIGIWSKLEEWLYYKNRPYILGCNFGPFFSSQYKDYYEKLFAKASDVCFRESYSYGIFPELKNTRWESDIVFSYNGDVDEKFGRNNG
;
A
#
# COMPACT_ATOMS: atom_id res chain seq x y z
N MET A 1 9.50 7.23 14.88
CA MET A 1 9.60 7.09 13.41
C MET A 1 8.46 6.18 12.94
N ILE A 2 7.68 6.61 11.96
CA ILE A 2 6.49 5.92 11.46
C ILE A 2 6.78 5.40 10.05
N TYR A 3 6.59 4.11 9.80
CA TYR A 3 6.60 3.59 8.44
C TYR A 3 5.21 3.78 7.84
N LEU A 4 5.15 4.52 6.73
CA LEU A 4 3.91 4.78 6.00
C LEU A 4 3.96 4.03 4.66
N LYS A 5 3.11 3.01 4.52
CA LYS A 5 2.96 2.26 3.28
C LYS A 5 1.82 2.85 2.47
N ALA A 6 2.14 3.32 1.27
CA ALA A 6 1.19 3.80 0.28
C ALA A 6 1.50 3.18 -1.09
N PHE A 7 0.55 3.23 -2.00
CA PHE A 7 0.75 2.82 -3.37
C PHE A 7 1.25 4.03 -4.18
N LEU A 8 2.59 4.14 -4.27
CA LEU A 8 3.25 5.25 -4.95
C LEU A 8 3.49 4.88 -6.43
N ASP A 9 2.54 5.19 -7.29
CA ASP A 9 2.60 4.94 -8.75
C ASP A 9 1.97 6.11 -9.53
N GLU A 10 2.36 7.34 -9.13
CA GLU A 10 1.86 8.60 -9.71
C GLU A 10 0.31 8.68 -9.73
N ASN A 11 -0.30 8.13 -8.67
CA ASN A 11 -1.74 8.13 -8.47
C ASN A 11 -2.13 9.26 -7.52
N LEU A 12 -2.77 10.28 -8.06
CA LEU A 12 -3.18 11.47 -7.30
C LEU A 12 -3.96 11.13 -6.01
N GLY A 13 -4.80 10.09 -6.03
CA GLY A 13 -5.60 9.70 -4.86
C GLY A 13 -4.73 9.17 -3.73
N ASP A 14 -3.77 8.31 -4.04
CA ASP A 14 -2.86 7.74 -3.06
C ASP A 14 -1.84 8.77 -2.56
N ASP A 15 -1.38 9.67 -3.45
CA ASP A 15 -0.53 10.80 -3.10
C ASP A 15 -1.23 11.76 -2.12
N LEU A 16 -2.51 12.05 -2.37
CA LEU A 16 -3.31 12.89 -1.50
C LEU A 16 -3.48 12.27 -0.10
N PHE A 17 -3.63 10.96 0.00
CA PHE A 17 -3.66 10.26 1.28
C PHE A 17 -2.37 10.48 2.08
N VAL A 18 -1.22 10.32 1.44
CA VAL A 18 0.08 10.58 2.08
C VAL A 18 0.19 12.04 2.53
N GLN A 19 -0.18 12.98 1.65
CA GLN A 19 -0.16 14.41 1.95
C GLN A 19 -1.01 14.75 3.18
N ILE A 20 -2.24 14.23 3.25
CA ILE A 20 -3.15 14.50 4.37
C ILE A 20 -2.58 13.95 5.68
N VAL A 21 -2.05 12.72 5.66
CA VAL A 21 -1.44 12.12 6.85
C VAL A 21 -0.23 12.93 7.31
N ALA A 22 0.64 13.31 6.40
CA ALA A 22 1.83 14.12 6.71
C ALA A 22 1.47 15.48 7.29
N GLN A 23 0.50 16.19 6.71
CA GLN A 23 0.03 17.49 7.17
C GLN A 23 -0.68 17.42 8.53
N ARG A 24 -1.37 16.33 8.81
CA ARG A 24 -2.10 16.17 10.07
C ARG A 24 -1.17 15.91 11.26
N TYR A 25 -0.03 15.32 11.03
CA TYR A 25 0.91 14.90 12.07
C TYR A 25 2.31 15.53 11.84
N LEU A 26 2.37 16.86 11.81
CA LEU A 26 3.60 17.64 11.54
C LEU A 26 4.76 17.32 12.48
N ASN A 27 4.48 16.86 13.70
CA ASN A 27 5.50 16.50 14.69
C ASN A 27 5.96 15.03 14.59
N SER A 28 5.53 14.32 13.55
CA SER A 28 5.87 12.91 13.33
C SER A 28 6.71 12.77 12.08
N GLU A 29 7.74 11.94 12.15
CA GLU A 29 8.61 11.62 11.02
C GLU A 29 8.10 10.36 10.32
N PHE A 30 7.84 10.47 9.02
CA PHE A 30 7.34 9.40 8.16
C PHE A 30 8.42 8.88 7.24
N LEU A 31 8.52 7.56 7.13
CA LEU A 31 9.34 6.88 6.14
C LEU A 31 8.45 6.19 5.12
N LEU A 32 8.67 6.52 3.85
CA LEU A 32 8.02 5.88 2.71
C LEU A 32 9.06 5.12 1.88
N PHE A 33 8.67 3.93 1.44
CA PHE A 33 9.49 3.15 0.52
C PHE A 33 9.01 3.37 -0.91
N ALA A 34 9.86 3.93 -1.75
CA ALA A 34 9.60 4.13 -3.17
C ALA A 34 10.61 3.39 -4.04
N SER A 35 10.19 2.97 -5.21
CA SER A 35 11.03 2.21 -6.15
C SER A 35 12.05 3.07 -6.91
N ASP A 36 11.77 4.35 -7.07
CA ASP A 36 12.59 5.34 -7.78
C ASP A 36 12.39 6.75 -7.19
N GLU A 37 13.08 7.74 -7.74
CA GLU A 37 12.82 9.14 -7.40
C GLU A 37 11.35 9.44 -7.61
N TYR A 38 10.69 9.87 -6.54
CA TYR A 38 9.27 10.19 -6.57
C TYR A 38 9.12 11.72 -6.72
N PRO A 39 8.35 12.20 -7.71
CA PRO A 39 8.34 13.62 -8.05
C PRO A 39 7.57 14.50 -7.06
N VAL A 40 6.82 13.89 -6.13
CA VAL A 40 5.96 14.62 -5.19
C VAL A 40 6.68 14.87 -3.88
N ASN A 41 6.68 16.12 -3.41
CA ASN A 41 7.12 16.50 -2.08
C ASN A 41 5.90 16.58 -1.16
N PHE A 42 5.80 15.65 -0.20
CA PHE A 42 4.70 15.61 0.77
C PHE A 42 4.92 16.49 2.02
N GLY A 43 6.10 17.07 2.17
CA GLY A 43 6.48 17.91 3.31
C GLY A 43 7.82 17.48 3.93
N ASP A 44 8.35 18.32 4.81
CA ASP A 44 9.69 18.13 5.39
C ASP A 44 9.76 16.95 6.36
N ASN A 45 8.61 16.50 6.87
CA ASN A 45 8.48 15.36 7.77
C ASN A 45 8.28 14.02 7.06
N VAL A 46 8.42 13.99 5.73
CA VAL A 46 8.29 12.77 4.91
C VAL A 46 9.61 12.45 4.23
N HIS A 47 10.16 11.29 4.54
CA HIS A 47 11.44 10.85 4.03
C HIS A 47 11.27 9.62 3.16
N PHE A 48 11.83 9.68 1.95
CA PHE A 48 11.82 8.55 1.03
C PHE A 48 13.04 7.67 1.22
N ILE A 49 12.82 6.37 1.15
CA ILE A 49 13.86 5.37 1.01
C ILE A 49 13.71 4.74 -0.37
N PHE A 50 14.75 4.85 -1.17
CA PHE A 50 14.75 4.39 -2.57
C PHE A 50 15.51 3.09 -2.72
N SER A 51 14.92 2.14 -3.43
CA SER A 51 15.57 0.90 -3.85
C SER A 51 15.93 0.97 -5.33
N LYS A 52 16.93 1.80 -5.67
CA LYS A 52 17.37 2.01 -7.07
C LYS A 52 17.67 0.69 -7.82
N ASP A 53 18.32 -0.26 -7.17
CA ASP A 53 18.72 -1.52 -7.81
C ASP A 53 17.56 -2.50 -8.05
N SER A 54 16.61 -2.55 -7.15
CA SER A 54 15.48 -3.48 -7.23
C SER A 54 14.50 -3.11 -8.33
N TYR A 55 14.26 -1.81 -8.53
CA TYR A 55 13.31 -1.33 -9.54
C TYR A 55 13.84 -1.49 -10.97
N THR A 56 15.10 -1.13 -11.22
CA THR A 56 15.73 -1.31 -12.53
C THR A 56 15.75 -2.78 -12.93
N LYS A 57 16.11 -3.66 -11.99
CA LYS A 57 16.05 -5.11 -12.17
C LYS A 57 14.62 -5.60 -12.41
N LEU A 58 13.64 -5.04 -11.70
CA LEU A 58 12.22 -5.38 -11.87
C LEU A 58 11.70 -4.94 -13.24
N LYS A 59 11.94 -3.69 -13.66
CA LYS A 59 11.55 -3.20 -15.01
C LYS A 59 12.15 -4.07 -16.12
N GLN A 60 13.42 -4.42 -16.01
CA GLN A 60 14.08 -5.32 -16.98
C GLN A 60 13.43 -6.70 -17.00
N LYS A 61 13.10 -7.28 -15.84
CA LYS A 61 12.42 -8.57 -15.73
C LYS A 61 11.00 -8.51 -16.31
N ILE A 62 10.23 -7.46 -16.03
CA ILE A 62 8.91 -7.24 -16.63
C ILE A 62 8.99 -7.12 -18.14
N LYS A 63 9.95 -6.36 -18.66
CA LYS A 63 10.18 -6.21 -20.10
C LYS A 63 10.52 -7.56 -20.76
N LEU A 64 11.40 -8.34 -20.14
CA LEU A 64 11.76 -9.68 -20.60
C LEU A 64 10.58 -10.64 -20.56
N TYR A 65 9.76 -10.60 -19.51
CA TYR A 65 8.55 -11.41 -19.40
C TYR A 65 7.51 -11.05 -20.46
N ASN A 66 7.22 -9.77 -20.64
CA ASN A 66 6.26 -9.32 -21.65
C ASN A 66 6.70 -9.71 -23.07
N ASN A 67 7.99 -9.66 -23.34
CA ASN A 67 8.55 -10.12 -24.61
C ASN A 67 8.41 -11.64 -24.79
N ARG A 68 8.64 -12.44 -23.73
CA ARG A 68 8.45 -13.90 -23.74
C ARG A 68 6.98 -14.30 -23.84
N ARG A 69 6.07 -13.54 -23.24
CA ARG A 69 4.63 -13.77 -23.35
C ARG A 69 4.12 -13.57 -24.77
N LYS A 70 4.67 -12.61 -25.51
CA LYS A 70 4.37 -12.40 -26.93
C LYS A 70 4.83 -13.58 -27.80
N SER A 71 5.87 -14.30 -27.38
CA SER A 71 6.40 -15.47 -28.10
C SER A 71 5.77 -16.81 -27.70
N GLY A 72 4.69 -16.82 -26.92
CA GLY A 72 3.97 -18.04 -26.56
C GLY A 72 4.67 -18.98 -25.57
N LEU A 73 5.87 -18.66 -25.12
CA LEU A 73 6.62 -19.48 -24.17
C LEU A 73 6.41 -19.03 -22.72
N GLN A 74 5.69 -19.84 -21.96
CA GLN A 74 5.69 -19.99 -20.51
C GLN A 74 4.70 -19.21 -19.64
N ARG A 75 3.71 -19.96 -19.17
CA ARG A 75 2.88 -19.62 -18.01
C ARG A 75 3.40 -20.10 -16.64
N LYS A 76 4.46 -20.91 -16.57
CA LYS A 76 4.81 -21.68 -15.35
C LYS A 76 5.84 -21.07 -14.40
N CYS A 77 6.64 -20.07 -14.80
CA CYS A 77 7.77 -19.58 -13.97
C CYS A 77 7.56 -18.19 -13.33
N PHE A 78 6.36 -17.63 -13.42
CA PHE A 78 6.12 -16.24 -13.05
C PHE A 78 6.23 -15.90 -11.55
N PRO A 79 5.75 -16.72 -10.62
CA PRO A 79 5.68 -16.30 -9.21
C PRO A 79 7.04 -16.22 -8.49
N VAL A 80 8.06 -16.94 -8.97
CA VAL A 80 9.33 -17.06 -8.25
C VAL A 80 10.29 -15.89 -8.53
N PHE A 81 10.16 -15.24 -9.69
CA PHE A 81 11.12 -14.21 -10.14
C PHE A 81 10.71 -12.78 -9.81
N PHE A 82 9.50 -12.57 -9.31
CA PHE A 82 8.92 -11.24 -9.08
C PHE A 82 8.81 -10.85 -7.60
N ARG A 83 9.67 -11.36 -6.76
CA ARG A 83 9.84 -10.74 -5.44
C ARG A 83 10.79 -9.55 -5.62
N PRO A 84 10.30 -8.29 -5.51
CA PRO A 84 11.20 -7.22 -5.18
C PRO A 84 11.96 -7.67 -3.93
N ASP A 85 13.22 -7.31 -3.82
CA ASP A 85 13.97 -7.61 -2.61
C ASP A 85 13.45 -6.69 -1.49
N HIS A 86 12.42 -7.16 -0.79
CA HIS A 86 11.78 -6.44 0.34
C HIS A 86 12.65 -6.50 1.61
N LYS A 87 13.92 -6.86 1.51
CA LYS A 87 14.79 -6.97 2.68
C LYS A 87 14.94 -5.62 3.37
N GLU A 88 15.13 -4.57 2.59
CA GLU A 88 15.23 -3.20 3.10
C GLU A 88 13.92 -2.75 3.71
N GLU A 89 12.81 -2.89 2.99
CA GLU A 89 11.47 -2.58 3.49
C GLU A 89 11.15 -3.35 4.78
N ARG A 90 11.45 -4.64 4.83
CA ARG A 90 11.27 -5.45 6.05
C ARG A 90 12.10 -4.95 7.23
N THR A 91 13.31 -4.46 6.97
CA THR A 91 14.16 -3.91 8.00
C THR A 91 13.55 -2.63 8.57
N ILE A 92 13.06 -1.74 7.71
CA ILE A 92 12.37 -0.52 8.11
C ILE A 92 11.14 -0.84 8.96
N ILE A 93 10.27 -1.72 8.45
CA ILE A 93 9.04 -2.14 9.14
C ILE A 93 9.34 -2.68 10.54
N LYS A 94 10.43 -3.43 10.71
CA LYS A 94 10.82 -3.98 12.02
C LYS A 94 11.27 -2.93 13.02
N HIS A 95 11.86 -1.84 12.56
CA HIS A 95 12.44 -0.80 13.40
C HIS A 95 11.54 0.44 13.53
N ALA A 96 10.45 0.49 12.78
CA ALA A 96 9.45 1.53 12.94
C ALA A 96 8.66 1.35 14.24
N ASP A 97 8.41 2.44 14.93
CA ASP A 97 7.59 2.44 16.16
C ASP A 97 6.12 2.15 15.83
N VAL A 98 5.67 2.65 14.66
CA VAL A 98 4.31 2.47 14.16
C VAL A 98 4.37 2.16 12.66
N ASN A 99 3.50 1.26 12.23
CA ASN A 99 3.31 0.94 10.81
C ASN A 99 1.89 1.35 10.40
N ILE A 100 1.79 2.26 9.44
CA ILE A 100 0.53 2.75 8.88
C ILE A 100 0.44 2.34 7.42
N TYR A 101 -0.68 1.76 7.02
CA TYR A 101 -0.96 1.38 5.63
C TYR A 101 -2.11 2.22 5.12
N VAL A 102 -1.83 3.06 4.13
CA VAL A 102 -2.82 3.84 3.41
C VAL A 102 -2.98 3.17 2.05
N ILE A 103 -3.94 2.25 1.96
CA ILE A 103 -4.08 1.34 0.82
C ILE A 103 -5.52 1.46 0.30
N GLY A 104 -5.88 2.53 -0.33
CA GLY A 104 -7.23 2.78 -0.86
C GLY A 104 -7.97 1.51 -1.34
N SER A 105 -7.86 1.15 -2.60
CA SER A 105 -8.49 -0.04 -3.20
C SER A 105 -7.58 -1.27 -3.21
N GLY A 106 -6.71 -1.45 -2.22
CA GLY A 106 -5.70 -2.51 -2.19
C GLY A 106 -6.23 -3.92 -1.91
N PHE A 107 -7.46 -4.07 -1.39
CA PHE A 107 -8.02 -5.36 -0.99
C PHE A 107 -9.05 -5.88 -2.01
N MET A 108 -8.59 -6.06 -3.26
CA MET A 108 -9.37 -6.65 -4.35
C MET A 108 -8.88 -8.05 -4.66
N GLU A 109 -9.83 -9.00 -4.89
CA GLU A 109 -9.46 -10.35 -5.28
C GLU A 109 -8.99 -10.39 -6.74
N GLY A 110 -7.67 -10.36 -6.93
CA GLY A 110 -7.01 -10.40 -8.24
C GLY A 110 -6.59 -11.79 -8.71
N GLY A 111 -6.99 -12.85 -8.02
CA GLY A 111 -6.60 -14.23 -8.31
C GLY A 111 -6.43 -15.10 -7.06
N LYS A 112 -5.69 -16.20 -7.19
CA LYS A 112 -5.46 -17.10 -6.05
C LYS A 112 -4.60 -16.42 -4.98
N ILE A 113 -4.99 -16.56 -3.72
CA ILE A 113 -4.15 -16.28 -2.55
C ILE A 113 -2.88 -17.10 -2.71
N GLY A 114 -1.76 -16.46 -2.92
CA GLY A 114 -0.52 -17.10 -3.35
C GLY A 114 0.69 -16.77 -2.47
N ILE A 115 1.86 -16.73 -3.09
CA ILE A 115 3.16 -16.51 -2.40
C ILE A 115 3.20 -15.15 -1.66
N TRP A 116 2.49 -14.15 -2.15
CA TRP A 116 2.38 -12.83 -1.49
C TRP A 116 1.70 -12.92 -0.13
N SER A 117 0.79 -13.86 0.07
CA SER A 117 0.10 -14.08 1.33
C SER A 117 1.05 -14.29 2.52
N LYS A 118 2.15 -14.99 2.35
CA LYS A 118 3.11 -15.24 3.46
C LYS A 118 3.85 -13.99 3.91
N LEU A 119 4.18 -13.08 2.98
CA LEU A 119 4.78 -11.79 3.34
C LEU A 119 3.74 -10.91 4.02
N GLU A 120 2.54 -10.88 3.48
CA GLU A 120 1.42 -10.13 4.02
C GLU A 120 1.05 -10.64 5.42
N GLU A 121 0.91 -11.95 5.62
CA GLU A 121 0.73 -12.56 6.93
C GLU A 121 1.80 -12.11 7.92
N TRP A 122 3.08 -12.16 7.50
CA TRP A 122 4.18 -11.72 8.36
C TRP A 122 4.03 -10.24 8.75
N LEU A 123 3.65 -9.36 7.82
CA LEU A 123 3.41 -7.94 8.09
C LEU A 123 2.33 -7.74 9.15
N TYR A 124 1.20 -8.43 9.04
CA TYR A 124 0.09 -8.30 10.01
C TYR A 124 0.41 -8.93 11.37
N TYR A 125 0.95 -10.15 11.36
CA TYR A 125 1.21 -10.88 12.61
C TYR A 125 2.36 -10.31 13.45
N LYS A 126 3.35 -9.69 12.82
CA LYS A 126 4.53 -9.18 13.51
C LYS A 126 4.46 -7.69 13.81
N ASN A 127 3.81 -6.91 12.94
CA ASN A 127 3.89 -5.45 13.01
C ASN A 127 2.54 -4.79 13.32
N ARG A 128 1.44 -5.55 13.31
CA ARG A 128 0.11 -5.08 13.69
C ARG A 128 -0.21 -3.67 13.14
N PRO A 129 -0.28 -3.51 11.82
CA PRO A 129 -0.39 -2.19 11.22
C PRO A 129 -1.71 -1.50 11.56
N TYR A 130 -1.71 -0.17 11.46
CA TYR A 130 -2.92 0.63 11.31
C TYR A 130 -3.24 0.71 9.83
N ILE A 131 -4.46 0.37 9.43
CA ILE A 131 -4.92 0.43 8.04
C ILE A 131 -5.92 1.56 7.93
N LEU A 132 -5.64 2.55 7.11
CA LEU A 132 -6.45 3.76 7.02
C LEU A 132 -7.02 3.94 5.61
N GLY A 133 -8.30 4.27 5.53
CA GLY A 133 -8.96 4.69 4.30
C GLY A 133 -9.08 3.60 3.24
N CYS A 134 -9.17 2.33 3.62
CA CYS A 134 -9.30 1.23 2.67
C CYS A 134 -10.76 0.88 2.36
N ASN A 135 -10.95 0.19 1.22
CA ASN A 135 -12.15 -0.59 0.95
C ASN A 135 -11.79 -2.06 0.73
N PHE A 136 -12.77 -2.94 0.91
CA PHE A 136 -12.63 -4.37 0.71
C PHE A 136 -13.51 -4.86 -0.44
N GLY A 137 -12.88 -5.40 -1.46
CA GLY A 137 -13.53 -5.90 -2.66
C GLY A 137 -13.22 -5.09 -3.94
N PRO A 138 -13.71 -5.56 -5.11
CA PRO A 138 -14.54 -6.75 -5.24
C PRO A 138 -13.82 -8.05 -4.89
N PHE A 139 -14.57 -9.02 -4.34
CA PHE A 139 -14.08 -10.37 -4.10
C PHE A 139 -15.13 -11.39 -4.53
N PHE A 140 -14.69 -12.61 -4.88
CA PHE A 140 -15.52 -13.64 -5.49
C PHE A 140 -15.56 -14.93 -4.67
N SER A 141 -14.60 -15.12 -3.75
CA SER A 141 -14.49 -16.33 -2.95
C SER A 141 -14.61 -16.06 -1.46
N SER A 142 -15.29 -16.95 -0.74
CA SER A 142 -15.31 -16.91 0.74
C SER A 142 -13.91 -17.07 1.31
N GLN A 143 -13.06 -17.87 0.66
CA GLN A 143 -11.67 -18.07 1.08
C GLN A 143 -10.87 -16.77 1.13
N TYR A 144 -11.11 -15.85 0.18
CA TYR A 144 -10.48 -14.53 0.18
C TYR A 144 -10.93 -13.69 1.37
N LYS A 145 -12.25 -13.65 1.63
CA LYS A 145 -12.81 -12.99 2.80
C LYS A 145 -12.24 -13.55 4.09
N ASP A 146 -12.28 -14.88 4.26
CA ASP A 146 -11.82 -15.57 5.49
C ASP A 146 -10.32 -15.35 5.74
N TYR A 147 -9.54 -15.25 4.66
CA TYR A 147 -8.12 -14.94 4.73
C TYR A 147 -7.89 -13.53 5.31
N TYR A 148 -8.55 -12.52 4.74
CA TYR A 148 -8.39 -11.14 5.22
C TYR A 148 -9.02 -10.90 6.59
N GLU A 149 -10.09 -11.57 6.94
CA GLU A 149 -10.66 -11.52 8.28
C GLU A 149 -9.63 -11.92 9.35
N LYS A 150 -8.86 -12.98 9.10
CA LYS A 150 -7.76 -13.40 9.98
C LYS A 150 -6.62 -12.38 10.05
N LEU A 151 -6.30 -11.72 8.95
CA LEU A 151 -5.27 -10.69 8.92
C LEU A 151 -5.73 -9.42 9.63
N PHE A 152 -6.93 -8.94 9.32
CA PHE A 152 -7.50 -7.75 9.95
C PHE A 152 -7.65 -7.92 11.45
N ALA A 153 -8.01 -9.11 11.94
CA ALA A 153 -8.04 -9.42 13.36
C ALA A 153 -6.67 -9.22 14.06
N LYS A 154 -5.55 -9.18 13.32
CA LYS A 154 -4.20 -8.94 13.84
C LYS A 154 -3.75 -7.48 13.71
N ALA A 155 -4.39 -6.70 12.88
CA ALA A 155 -4.12 -5.28 12.76
C ALA A 155 -4.40 -4.55 14.09
N SER A 156 -3.75 -3.41 14.30
CA SER A 156 -4.05 -2.54 15.45
C SER A 156 -5.39 -1.84 15.28
N ASP A 157 -5.68 -1.38 14.06
CA ASP A 157 -6.94 -0.75 13.66
C ASP A 157 -7.14 -0.90 12.16
N VAL A 158 -8.39 -1.08 11.72
CA VAL A 158 -8.77 -1.09 10.31
C VAL A 158 -9.89 -0.10 10.10
N CYS A 159 -9.58 1.04 9.51
CA CYS A 159 -10.55 2.06 9.16
C CYS A 159 -10.94 1.94 7.69
N PHE A 160 -12.14 1.45 7.45
CA PHE A 160 -12.73 1.43 6.11
C PHE A 160 -13.24 2.82 5.75
N ARG A 161 -13.20 3.17 4.45
CA ARG A 161 -13.70 4.45 3.95
C ARG A 161 -15.18 4.42 3.54
N GLU A 162 -15.84 3.27 3.73
CA GLU A 162 -17.26 3.13 3.43
C GLU A 162 -17.90 1.99 4.26
N SER A 163 -19.20 2.12 4.48
CA SER A 163 -19.97 1.23 5.36
C SER A 163 -20.11 -0.20 4.84
N TYR A 164 -20.08 -0.39 3.51
CA TYR A 164 -20.17 -1.72 2.91
C TYR A 164 -19.02 -2.63 3.35
N SER A 165 -17.77 -2.17 3.20
CA SER A 165 -16.59 -2.95 3.60
C SER A 165 -16.57 -3.23 5.11
N TYR A 166 -16.97 -2.25 5.92
CA TYR A 166 -17.13 -2.44 7.36
C TYR A 166 -18.15 -3.54 7.69
N GLY A 167 -19.29 -3.54 7.01
CA GLY A 167 -20.34 -4.54 7.19
C GLY A 167 -19.97 -5.98 6.81
N ILE A 168 -18.87 -6.15 6.05
CA ILE A 168 -18.35 -7.50 5.71
C ILE A 168 -17.72 -8.21 6.92
N PHE A 169 -17.20 -7.45 7.90
CA PHE A 169 -16.45 -7.94 9.05
C PHE A 169 -17.06 -7.56 10.40
N PRO A 170 -18.33 -7.87 10.66
CA PRO A 170 -19.07 -7.38 11.85
C PRO A 170 -18.51 -7.91 13.17
N GLU A 171 -17.80 -9.04 13.15
CA GLU A 171 -17.24 -9.68 14.34
C GLU A 171 -15.89 -9.10 14.78
N LEU A 172 -15.25 -8.29 13.94
CA LEU A 172 -13.95 -7.71 14.25
C LEU A 172 -14.10 -6.42 15.08
N LYS A 173 -13.58 -6.45 16.31
CA LYS A 173 -13.68 -5.34 17.27
C LYS A 173 -12.71 -4.18 16.97
N ASN A 174 -11.71 -4.41 16.15
CA ASN A 174 -10.69 -3.45 15.76
C ASN A 174 -10.94 -2.87 14.36
N THR A 175 -12.17 -2.94 13.89
CA THR A 175 -12.58 -2.32 12.62
C THR A 175 -13.55 -1.17 12.90
N ARG A 176 -13.49 -0.15 12.07
CA ARG A 176 -14.42 0.98 12.04
C ARG A 176 -14.56 1.49 10.61
N TRP A 177 -15.51 2.35 10.37
CA TRP A 177 -15.60 3.08 9.11
C TRP A 177 -15.74 4.58 9.37
N GLU A 178 -15.16 5.36 8.48
CA GLU A 178 -15.19 6.80 8.47
C GLU A 178 -15.31 7.27 7.02
N SER A 179 -15.71 8.51 6.83
CA SER A 179 -15.64 9.12 5.50
C SER A 179 -14.23 9.07 4.93
N ASP A 180 -14.12 8.98 3.61
CA ASP A 180 -12.81 8.96 2.95
C ASP A 180 -11.96 10.15 3.43
N ILE A 181 -10.70 9.87 3.76
CA ILE A 181 -9.76 10.85 4.32
C ILE A 181 -9.58 12.07 3.40
N VAL A 182 -9.80 11.94 2.10
CA VAL A 182 -9.70 13.03 1.14
C VAL A 182 -10.63 14.21 1.46
N PHE A 183 -11.76 13.95 2.12
CA PHE A 183 -12.68 15.01 2.57
C PHE A 183 -12.10 15.89 3.70
N SER A 184 -11.02 15.47 4.32
CA SER A 184 -10.32 16.25 5.34
C SER A 184 -9.17 17.10 4.77
N TYR A 185 -8.98 17.11 3.46
CA TYR A 185 -7.95 17.93 2.82
C TYR A 185 -8.31 19.41 2.86
N ASN A 186 -7.47 20.21 3.46
CA ASN A 186 -7.64 21.66 3.62
C ASN A 186 -6.62 22.48 2.79
N GLY A 187 -5.98 21.87 1.81
CA GLY A 187 -4.97 22.55 0.99
C GLY A 187 -5.58 23.21 -0.25
N ASP A 188 -4.97 24.32 -0.68
CA ASP A 188 -5.23 24.88 -2.00
C ASP A 188 -4.70 23.91 -3.06
N VAL A 189 -5.60 23.35 -3.83
CA VAL A 189 -5.31 22.38 -4.89
C VAL A 189 -4.52 23.04 -6.05
N ASP A 190 -4.57 24.37 -6.15
CA ASP A 190 -4.14 25.10 -7.36
C ASP A 190 -2.64 25.35 -7.46
N GLU A 191 -1.88 25.38 -6.38
CA GLU A 191 -0.46 25.80 -6.48
C GLU A 191 0.55 24.65 -6.60
N LYS A 192 0.24 23.44 -6.12
CA LYS A 192 1.21 22.34 -6.09
C LYS A 192 1.04 21.28 -7.19
N PHE A 193 -0.13 21.22 -7.78
CA PHE A 193 -0.42 20.34 -8.93
C PHE A 193 -0.50 21.14 -10.23
N GLY A 194 0.20 22.28 -10.28
CA GLY A 194 0.26 23.16 -11.44
C GLY A 194 0.59 22.36 -12.68
N ARG A 195 -0.36 22.34 -13.60
CA ARG A 195 -0.15 21.90 -14.97
C ARG A 195 1.06 22.64 -15.52
N ASN A 196 2.14 21.93 -15.78
CA ASN A 196 3.12 22.39 -16.74
C ASN A 196 2.39 22.46 -18.10
N ASN A 197 1.78 23.61 -18.38
CA ASN A 197 1.34 23.95 -19.70
C ASN A 197 2.62 24.19 -20.53
N GLY A 198 3.14 23.13 -21.14
CA GLY A 198 4.10 23.18 -22.24
C GLY A 198 3.34 23.10 -23.54
#